data_917484587e4dd7566f2e4d8e34bf3348
#
_entry.id   917484587e4dd7566f2e4d8e34bf3348
#
_cell.length_a   1.000
_cell.length_b   1.000
_cell.length_c   1.000
_cell.angle_alpha   90.00
_cell.angle_beta   90.00
_cell.angle_gamma   90.00
#
_symmetry.space_group_name_H-M   'P 1'
#
loop_
_entity.id
_entity.type
_entity.pdbx_description
1 polymer ?
#
loop_
_entity_poly.entity_id
_entity_poly.type
_entity_poly.pdbx_seq_one_letter_code
_entity_poly.pdbx_strand_id
1 'polypeptide(L)'
;MTDQLVKDNERIDDLQNGYYVIQDPDKFCFGMDAVLLSGFAKVKKGETALDLGTGTGIIPILLKTKTNGKHFTGLEIQKECADMAGRSVRYNHLEDDVEIVRGDIKEAADIFGAASFDVVTSNPPYMIGQHGLRNPDMPKAIARHEVLCNLEDVVSQASKVLKERGRSEEHTSELQSPIHLVCRLL
;
A
#
# COMPACT_ATOMS: atom_id res chain seq x y z
N MET A 1 -28.45 7.63 9.19
CA MET A 1 -28.18 7.13 7.83
C MET A 1 -27.04 6.14 7.98
N THR A 2 -27.34 4.87 7.83
CA THR A 2 -26.29 3.83 7.77
C THR A 2 -25.52 4.09 6.48
N ASP A 3 -24.31 4.64 6.58
CA ASP A 3 -23.38 4.73 5.46
C ASP A 3 -23.22 3.32 4.89
N GLN A 4 -23.66 3.12 3.66
CA GLN A 4 -23.48 1.86 2.98
C GLN A 4 -21.97 1.70 2.72
N LEU A 5 -21.30 0.86 3.53
CA LEU A 5 -19.86 0.68 3.45
C LEU A 5 -19.41 0.06 2.13
N VAL A 6 -20.29 -0.68 1.45
CA VAL A 6 -20.04 -1.35 0.18
C VAL A 6 -21.01 -0.82 -0.86
N LYS A 7 -20.52 -0.37 -2.01
CA LYS A 7 -21.31 0.15 -3.13
C LYS A 7 -21.73 -0.99 -4.06
N ASP A 8 -22.73 -0.74 -4.92
CA ASP A 8 -23.34 -1.78 -5.78
C ASP A 8 -22.35 -2.46 -6.75
N ASN A 9 -21.31 -1.74 -7.18
CA ASN A 9 -20.27 -2.25 -8.08
C ASN A 9 -19.05 -2.83 -7.34
N GLU A 10 -19.11 -2.87 -6.01
CA GLU A 10 -18.00 -3.34 -5.18
C GLU A 10 -18.31 -4.71 -4.58
N ARG A 11 -17.25 -5.44 -4.24
CA ARG A 11 -17.34 -6.71 -3.53
C ARG A 11 -16.49 -6.68 -2.26
N ILE A 12 -16.79 -7.59 -1.36
CA ILE A 12 -16.01 -7.85 -0.16
C ILE A 12 -15.19 -9.11 -0.42
N ASP A 13 -13.88 -9.02 -0.31
CA ASP A 13 -12.99 -10.17 -0.37
C ASP A 13 -12.55 -10.55 1.05
N ASP A 14 -12.74 -11.83 1.40
CA ASP A 14 -12.33 -12.39 2.69
C ASP A 14 -10.83 -12.71 2.66
N LEU A 15 -10.08 -12.15 3.60
CA LEU A 15 -8.65 -12.38 3.77
C LEU A 15 -8.33 -13.68 4.54
N GLN A 16 -9.35 -14.48 4.84
CA GLN A 16 -9.27 -15.79 5.51
C GLN A 16 -8.67 -15.77 6.93
N ASN A 17 -8.62 -14.60 7.55
CA ASN A 17 -8.13 -14.39 8.90
C ASN A 17 -9.11 -13.59 9.77
N GLY A 18 -10.38 -13.51 9.35
CA GLY A 18 -11.43 -12.74 9.99
C GLY A 18 -11.48 -11.27 9.59
N TYR A 19 -10.68 -10.86 8.60
CA TYR A 19 -10.65 -9.51 8.04
C TYR A 19 -11.03 -9.50 6.57
N TYR A 20 -11.45 -8.35 6.09
CA TYR A 20 -12.04 -8.18 4.78
C TYR A 20 -11.48 -6.95 4.08
N VAL A 21 -11.53 -6.93 2.76
CA VAL A 21 -11.19 -5.76 1.96
C VAL A 21 -12.28 -5.50 0.92
N ILE A 22 -12.65 -4.24 0.75
CA ILE A 22 -13.61 -3.79 -0.26
C ILE A 22 -12.85 -3.52 -1.55
N GLN A 23 -13.31 -4.09 -2.66
CA GLN A 23 -12.72 -3.91 -3.98
C GLN A 23 -13.77 -3.67 -5.06
N ASP A 24 -13.39 -2.93 -6.08
CA ASP A 24 -14.15 -2.75 -7.31
C ASP A 24 -13.52 -3.64 -8.40
N PRO A 25 -14.22 -4.69 -8.89
CA PRO A 25 -13.70 -5.59 -9.92
C PRO A 25 -13.33 -4.91 -11.25
N ASP A 26 -13.93 -3.74 -11.52
CA ASP A 26 -13.64 -2.95 -12.73
C ASP A 26 -12.39 -2.09 -12.58
N LYS A 27 -11.77 -2.10 -11.39
CA LYS A 27 -10.54 -1.38 -11.05
C LYS A 27 -9.40 -2.34 -10.71
N PHE A 28 -8.28 -1.77 -10.30
CA PHE A 28 -7.17 -2.58 -9.81
C PHE A 28 -7.55 -3.26 -8.49
N CYS A 29 -7.52 -4.59 -8.49
CA CYS A 29 -7.62 -5.41 -7.30
C CYS A 29 -6.22 -5.86 -6.85
N PHE A 30 -6.05 -6.09 -5.54
CA PHE A 30 -4.77 -6.60 -5.04
C PHE A 30 -4.44 -7.98 -5.61
N GLY A 31 -3.14 -8.23 -5.81
CA GLY A 31 -2.62 -9.52 -6.20
C GLY A 31 -2.00 -10.29 -5.02
N MET A 32 -1.53 -11.50 -5.31
CA MET A 32 -0.82 -12.35 -4.36
C MET A 32 0.48 -11.71 -3.84
N ASP A 33 1.09 -10.83 -4.62
CA ASP A 33 2.27 -10.04 -4.30
C ASP A 33 2.09 -9.18 -3.04
N ALA A 34 0.96 -8.50 -2.90
CA ALA A 34 0.64 -7.74 -1.69
C ALA A 34 0.54 -8.64 -0.43
N VAL A 35 -0.05 -9.83 -0.59
CA VAL A 35 -0.15 -10.82 0.48
C VAL A 35 1.23 -11.35 0.88
N LEU A 36 2.09 -11.65 -0.10
CA LEU A 36 3.46 -12.08 0.12
C LEU A 36 4.29 -10.99 0.80
N LEU A 37 4.24 -9.73 0.30
CA LEU A 37 4.94 -8.60 0.91
C LEU A 37 4.53 -8.42 2.37
N SER A 38 3.25 -8.47 2.68
CA SER A 38 2.76 -8.40 4.07
C SER A 38 3.24 -9.56 4.96
N GLY A 39 3.60 -10.71 4.36
CA GLY A 39 4.17 -11.85 5.06
C GLY A 39 5.66 -11.70 5.38
N PHE A 40 6.40 -10.94 4.55
CA PHE A 40 7.82 -10.64 4.77
C PHE A 40 8.03 -9.47 5.70
N ALA A 41 7.20 -8.45 5.60
CA ALA A 41 7.31 -7.25 6.40
C ALA A 41 7.10 -7.57 7.89
N LYS A 42 8.10 -7.21 8.70
CA LYS A 42 8.08 -7.44 10.14
C LYS A 42 7.94 -6.13 10.87
N VAL A 43 6.79 -5.91 11.50
CA VAL A 43 6.56 -4.74 12.35
C VAL A 43 6.56 -5.19 13.81
N LYS A 44 7.53 -4.73 14.59
CA LYS A 44 7.68 -5.12 15.99
C LYS A 44 6.71 -4.35 16.89
N LYS A 45 6.55 -4.81 18.11
CA LYS A 45 5.73 -4.13 19.11
C LYS A 45 6.23 -2.70 19.32
N GLY A 46 5.30 -1.75 19.16
CA GLY A 46 5.57 -0.32 19.32
C GLY A 46 6.07 0.40 18.06
N GLU A 47 6.44 -0.34 17.01
CA GLU A 47 6.82 0.23 15.72
C GLU A 47 5.59 0.71 14.93
N THR A 48 5.83 1.67 14.05
CA THR A 48 4.87 2.21 13.09
C THR A 48 5.27 1.83 11.67
N ALA A 49 4.28 1.58 10.80
CA ALA A 49 4.53 1.23 9.40
C ALA A 49 3.76 2.15 8.46
N LEU A 50 4.37 2.48 7.32
CA LEU A 50 3.77 3.21 6.20
C LEU A 50 3.79 2.32 4.96
N ASP A 51 2.65 2.25 4.27
CA ASP A 51 2.53 1.61 2.96
C ASP A 51 2.34 2.66 1.87
N LEU A 52 3.32 2.78 0.97
CA LEU A 52 3.33 3.75 -0.12
C LEU A 52 2.63 3.17 -1.35
N GLY A 53 1.54 3.80 -1.78
CA GLY A 53 0.69 3.30 -2.87
C GLY A 53 -0.20 2.15 -2.42
N THR A 54 -0.90 2.35 -1.30
CA THR A 54 -1.61 1.27 -0.59
C THR A 54 -2.82 0.68 -1.34
N GLY A 55 -3.30 1.34 -2.39
CA GLY A 55 -4.46 0.90 -3.15
C GLY A 55 -5.70 0.80 -2.27
N THR A 56 -6.27 -0.40 -2.16
CA THR A 56 -7.45 -0.69 -1.34
C THR A 56 -7.15 -0.95 0.13
N GLY A 57 -5.90 -0.70 0.59
CA GLY A 57 -5.50 -0.82 1.99
C GLY A 57 -5.17 -2.23 2.45
N ILE A 58 -4.94 -3.15 1.51
CA ILE A 58 -4.67 -4.57 1.82
C ILE A 58 -3.45 -4.76 2.73
N ILE A 59 -2.32 -4.08 2.43
CA ILE A 59 -1.07 -4.27 3.16
C ILE A 59 -1.18 -3.78 4.61
N PRO A 60 -1.61 -2.55 4.92
CA PRO A 60 -1.76 -2.11 6.31
C PRO A 60 -2.76 -2.97 7.11
N ILE A 61 -3.87 -3.42 6.51
CA ILE A 61 -4.81 -4.34 7.17
C ILE A 61 -4.12 -5.68 7.49
N LEU A 62 -3.41 -6.27 6.53
CA LEU A 62 -2.69 -7.53 6.76
C LEU A 62 -1.54 -7.38 7.77
N LEU A 63 -0.79 -6.27 7.74
CA LEU A 63 0.26 -6.01 8.72
C LEU A 63 -0.29 -5.90 10.13
N LYS A 64 -1.44 -5.22 10.32
CA LYS A 64 -2.11 -5.15 11.61
C LYS A 64 -2.49 -6.54 12.13
N THR A 65 -2.94 -7.43 11.25
CA THR A 65 -3.38 -8.77 11.66
C THR A 65 -2.24 -9.75 11.93
N LYS A 66 -1.11 -9.57 11.25
CA LYS A 66 0.04 -10.49 11.29
C LYS A 66 1.16 -10.06 12.23
N THR A 67 1.13 -8.81 12.70
CA THR A 67 2.23 -8.22 13.48
C THR A 67 1.74 -7.54 14.75
N ASN A 68 2.67 -7.09 15.59
CA ASN A 68 2.37 -6.40 16.85
C ASN A 68 2.70 -4.89 16.78
N GLY A 69 2.71 -4.31 15.58
CA GLY A 69 2.95 -2.89 15.38
C GLY A 69 1.95 -2.01 16.13
N LYS A 70 2.35 -0.76 16.37
CA LYS A 70 1.53 0.21 17.09
C LYS A 70 0.48 0.86 16.18
N HIS A 71 0.89 1.21 14.95
CA HIS A 71 0.03 1.92 14.01
C HIS A 71 0.49 1.68 12.58
N PHE A 72 -0.46 1.63 11.65
CA PHE A 72 -0.25 1.33 10.24
C PHE A 72 -0.90 2.41 9.38
N THR A 73 -0.14 3.02 8.50
CA THR A 73 -0.63 4.09 7.63
C THR A 73 -0.55 3.64 6.17
N GLY A 74 -1.59 3.87 5.40
CA GLY A 74 -1.58 3.70 3.94
C GLY A 74 -1.66 5.05 3.23
N LEU A 75 -0.75 5.32 2.28
CA LEU A 75 -0.77 6.50 1.43
C LEU A 75 -1.25 6.11 0.03
N GLU A 76 -2.30 6.79 -0.48
CA GLU A 76 -2.88 6.49 -1.79
C GLU A 76 -3.28 7.77 -2.52
N ILE A 77 -2.84 7.91 -3.77
CA ILE A 77 -3.13 9.10 -4.58
C ILE A 77 -4.53 9.08 -5.18
N GLN A 78 -5.04 7.91 -5.55
CA GLN A 78 -6.33 7.75 -6.20
C GLN A 78 -7.46 7.86 -5.18
N LYS A 79 -8.31 8.86 -5.36
CA LYS A 79 -9.42 9.16 -4.43
C LYS A 79 -10.33 7.96 -4.17
N GLU A 80 -10.67 7.22 -5.23
CA GLU A 80 -11.59 6.10 -5.14
C GLU A 80 -10.96 4.91 -4.39
N CYS A 81 -9.67 4.65 -4.61
CA CYS A 81 -8.94 3.61 -3.90
C CYS A 81 -8.77 3.95 -2.41
N ALA A 82 -8.39 5.19 -2.11
CA ALA A 82 -8.30 5.68 -0.73
C ALA A 82 -9.65 5.64 0.00
N ASP A 83 -10.77 5.95 -0.70
CA ASP A 83 -12.12 5.81 -0.14
C ASP A 83 -12.45 4.34 0.16
N MET A 84 -12.18 3.41 -0.78
CA MET A 84 -12.37 1.97 -0.54
C MET A 84 -11.52 1.46 0.62
N ALA A 85 -10.25 1.87 0.67
CA ALA A 85 -9.34 1.52 1.77
C ALA A 85 -9.87 2.01 3.12
N GLY A 86 -10.29 3.27 3.22
CA GLY A 86 -10.87 3.82 4.44
C GLY A 86 -12.17 3.11 4.86
N ARG A 87 -13.00 2.68 3.90
CA ARG A 87 -14.20 1.88 4.19
C ARG A 87 -13.85 0.45 4.61
N SER A 88 -12.79 -0.14 4.04
CA SER A 88 -12.27 -1.43 4.48
C SER A 88 -11.77 -1.38 5.92
N VAL A 89 -11.07 -0.31 6.31
CA VAL A 89 -10.64 -0.08 7.69
C VAL A 89 -11.85 -0.03 8.63
N ARG A 90 -12.88 0.76 8.30
CA ARG A 90 -14.12 0.84 9.10
C ARG A 90 -14.89 -0.49 9.15
N TYR A 91 -14.94 -1.22 8.04
CA TYR A 91 -15.62 -2.51 7.98
C TYR A 91 -15.01 -3.54 8.94
N ASN A 92 -13.70 -3.44 9.15
CA ASN A 92 -12.94 -4.30 10.06
C ASN A 92 -12.81 -3.74 11.49
N HIS A 93 -13.37 -2.55 11.79
CA HIS A 93 -13.23 -1.87 13.08
C HIS A 93 -11.75 -1.62 13.48
N LEU A 94 -10.96 -1.15 12.52
CA LEU A 94 -9.51 -0.92 12.67
C LEU A 94 -9.14 0.57 12.72
N GLU A 95 -10.08 1.48 12.92
CA GLU A 95 -9.87 2.94 12.84
C GLU A 95 -8.84 3.45 13.85
N ASP A 96 -8.68 2.76 14.98
CA ASP A 96 -7.69 3.12 16.01
C ASP A 96 -6.27 2.66 15.64
N ASP A 97 -6.14 1.70 14.75
CA ASP A 97 -4.88 1.03 14.41
C ASP A 97 -4.38 1.34 13.00
N VAL A 98 -5.30 1.63 12.07
CA VAL A 98 -5.00 1.80 10.64
C VAL A 98 -5.56 3.12 10.14
N GLU A 99 -4.70 3.95 9.56
CA GLU A 99 -5.08 5.21 8.92
C GLU A 99 -4.82 5.18 7.43
N ILE A 100 -5.76 5.73 6.63
CA ILE A 100 -5.58 5.92 5.19
C ILE A 100 -5.51 7.41 4.88
N VAL A 101 -4.39 7.82 4.32
CA VAL A 101 -4.12 9.19 3.91
C VAL A 101 -4.13 9.29 2.39
N ARG A 102 -4.86 10.28 1.87
CA ARG A 102 -4.82 10.56 0.44
C ARG A 102 -3.67 11.53 0.13
N GLY A 103 -2.73 11.11 -0.74
CA GLY A 103 -1.59 11.93 -1.15
C GLY A 103 -0.71 11.24 -2.17
N ASP A 104 0.21 12.01 -2.74
CA ASP A 104 1.22 11.52 -3.68
C ASP A 104 2.41 10.94 -2.91
N ILE A 105 2.93 9.79 -3.36
CA ILE A 105 4.16 9.19 -2.84
C ILE A 105 5.31 10.20 -2.85
N LYS A 106 5.43 11.02 -3.88
CA LYS A 106 6.48 12.04 -4.03
C LYS A 106 6.47 13.11 -2.93
N GLU A 107 5.34 13.26 -2.26
CA GLU A 107 5.12 14.23 -1.18
C GLU A 107 5.13 13.56 0.21
N ALA A 108 5.45 12.27 0.31
CA ALA A 108 5.33 11.52 1.56
C ALA A 108 6.11 12.17 2.72
N ALA A 109 7.32 12.68 2.45
CA ALA A 109 8.10 13.37 3.48
C ALA A 109 7.50 14.70 3.91
N ASP A 110 6.80 15.40 3.02
CA ASP A 110 6.11 16.65 3.34
C ASP A 110 4.80 16.39 4.12
N ILE A 111 4.12 15.28 3.81
CA ILE A 111 2.88 14.87 4.47
C ILE A 111 3.15 14.36 5.88
N PHE A 112 4.13 13.48 6.06
CA PHE A 112 4.35 12.76 7.33
C PHE A 112 5.52 13.29 8.16
N GLY A 113 6.40 14.09 7.57
CA GLY A 113 7.65 14.51 8.18
C GLY A 113 8.77 13.47 8.04
N ALA A 114 10.00 13.94 8.25
CA ALA A 114 11.18 13.07 8.22
C ALA A 114 11.22 12.14 9.45
N ALA A 115 11.79 10.95 9.27
CA ALA A 115 12.04 9.99 10.35
C ALA A 115 10.78 9.64 11.19
N SER A 116 9.64 9.46 10.54
CA SER A 116 8.34 9.23 11.19
C SER A 116 7.97 7.75 11.33
N PHE A 117 8.52 6.87 10.51
CA PHE A 117 8.14 5.45 10.48
C PHE A 117 9.33 4.52 10.71
N ASP A 118 9.03 3.37 11.34
CA ASP A 118 10.01 2.32 11.59
C ASP A 118 10.10 1.35 10.40
N VAL A 119 9.00 1.18 9.67
CA VAL A 119 8.88 0.29 8.50
C VAL A 119 8.18 1.02 7.38
N VAL A 120 8.67 0.86 6.16
CA VAL A 120 7.99 1.31 4.93
C VAL A 120 7.81 0.10 4.03
N THR A 121 6.60 -0.10 3.53
CA THR A 121 6.27 -1.07 2.47
C THR A 121 5.82 -0.33 1.22
N SER A 122 5.99 -0.96 0.06
CA SER A 122 5.48 -0.41 -1.19
C SER A 122 5.28 -1.53 -2.22
N ASN A 123 4.10 -1.55 -2.82
CA ASN A 123 3.77 -2.43 -3.95
C ASN A 123 3.01 -1.65 -5.04
N PRO A 124 3.55 -0.52 -5.51
CA PRO A 124 2.89 0.28 -6.53
C PRO A 124 3.04 -0.37 -7.91
N PRO A 125 2.11 -0.10 -8.84
CA PRO A 125 2.31 -0.44 -10.24
C PRO A 125 3.42 0.45 -10.80
N TYR A 126 4.62 -0.11 -11.00
CA TYR A 126 5.74 0.61 -11.60
C TYR A 126 5.55 0.79 -13.11
N MET A 127 5.82 1.99 -13.61
CA MET A 127 5.99 2.21 -15.03
C MET A 127 7.38 1.72 -15.44
N ILE A 128 7.42 0.67 -16.25
CA ILE A 128 8.65 0.25 -16.93
C ILE A 128 9.03 1.37 -17.91
N GLY A 129 10.21 1.95 -17.73
CA GLY A 129 10.74 3.04 -18.57
C GLY A 129 10.64 2.71 -20.07
N GLN A 130 10.69 3.71 -20.92
CA GLN A 130 10.42 3.88 -22.36
C GLN A 130 10.46 2.65 -23.33
N HIS A 131 10.75 1.45 -22.88
CA HIS A 131 10.84 0.23 -23.69
C HIS A 131 9.93 -0.92 -23.22
N GLY A 132 9.08 -0.70 -22.20
CA GLY A 132 8.14 -1.70 -21.72
C GLY A 132 7.00 -1.94 -22.70
N LEU A 133 6.86 -3.17 -23.18
CA LEU A 133 5.67 -3.63 -23.89
C LEU A 133 4.44 -3.31 -23.04
N ARG A 134 3.55 -2.46 -23.56
CA ARG A 134 2.24 -2.24 -22.95
C ARG A 134 1.56 -3.59 -22.83
N ASN A 135 1.32 -4.07 -21.62
CA ASN A 135 0.47 -5.23 -21.44
C ASN A 135 -0.92 -4.84 -21.96
N PRO A 136 -1.41 -5.45 -23.08
CA PRO A 136 -2.68 -5.08 -23.69
C PRO A 136 -3.89 -5.33 -22.78
N ASP A 137 -3.69 -6.12 -21.72
CA ASP A 137 -4.73 -6.49 -20.75
C ASP A 137 -4.77 -5.58 -19.49
N MET A 138 -3.92 -4.55 -19.42
CA MET A 138 -4.03 -3.57 -18.32
C MET A 138 -5.35 -2.80 -18.47
N PRO A 139 -6.19 -2.75 -17.42
CA PRO A 139 -7.44 -2.01 -17.45
C PRO A 139 -7.18 -0.56 -17.90
N LYS A 140 -7.98 -0.06 -18.84
CA LYS A 140 -7.86 1.30 -19.39
C LYS A 140 -7.89 2.41 -18.34
N ALA A 141 -8.39 2.14 -17.15
CA ALA A 141 -8.41 3.05 -16.01
C ALA A 141 -6.99 3.32 -15.46
N ILE A 142 -6.10 2.31 -15.44
CA ILE A 142 -4.69 2.47 -15.00
C ILE A 142 -3.90 3.26 -16.03
N ALA A 143 -4.19 3.07 -17.32
CA ALA A 143 -3.54 3.81 -18.40
C ALA A 143 -3.96 5.29 -18.50
N ARG A 144 -5.07 5.69 -17.86
CA ARG A 144 -5.57 7.07 -17.89
C ARG A 144 -5.18 7.92 -16.68
N HIS A 145 -4.88 7.30 -15.58
CA HIS A 145 -4.31 7.96 -14.42
C HIS A 145 -2.87 7.48 -14.30
N GLU A 146 -2.00 8.12 -15.07
CA GLU A 146 -0.57 7.95 -15.02
C GLU A 146 -0.12 8.01 -13.55
N VAL A 147 0.01 6.85 -12.94
CA VAL A 147 0.73 6.74 -11.67
C VAL A 147 2.19 6.97 -12.03
N LEU A 148 2.56 8.21 -11.99
CA LEU A 148 3.87 8.71 -12.38
C LEU A 148 4.84 8.56 -11.20
N CYS A 149 4.88 7.36 -10.65
CA CYS A 149 5.83 6.98 -9.61
C CYS A 149 6.79 5.95 -10.20
N ASN A 150 8.06 6.22 -10.12
CA ASN A 150 9.11 5.27 -10.44
C ASN A 150 9.76 4.73 -9.15
N LEU A 151 10.59 3.72 -9.28
CA LEU A 151 11.28 3.12 -8.13
C LEU A 151 12.13 4.13 -7.37
N GLU A 152 12.77 5.07 -8.08
CA GLU A 152 13.59 6.12 -7.47
C GLU A 152 12.78 7.04 -6.57
N ASP A 153 11.56 7.43 -7.00
CA ASP A 153 10.63 8.23 -6.19
C ASP A 153 10.30 7.50 -4.88
N VAL A 154 9.95 6.20 -4.97
CA VAL A 154 9.62 5.38 -3.79
C VAL A 154 10.80 5.28 -2.83
N VAL A 155 11.98 4.89 -3.34
CA VAL A 155 13.19 4.74 -2.52
C VAL A 155 13.59 6.07 -1.88
N SER A 156 13.54 7.17 -2.65
CA SER A 156 13.87 8.51 -2.15
C SER A 156 12.93 8.92 -1.03
N GLN A 157 11.62 8.76 -1.19
CA GLN A 157 10.65 9.15 -0.16
C GLN A 157 10.68 8.20 1.04
N ALA A 158 10.79 6.90 0.81
CA ALA A 158 10.97 5.93 1.89
C ALA A 158 12.18 6.27 2.77
N SER A 159 13.32 6.63 2.14
CA SER A 159 14.52 7.00 2.88
C SER A 159 14.36 8.24 3.77
N LYS A 160 13.53 9.20 3.35
CA LYS A 160 13.28 10.43 4.12
C LYS A 160 12.35 10.19 5.31
N VAL A 161 11.30 9.37 5.12
CA VAL A 161 10.29 9.12 6.17
C VAL A 161 10.72 8.03 7.16
N LEU A 162 11.70 7.20 6.81
CA LEU A 162 12.23 6.18 7.71
C LEU A 162 13.05 6.78 8.83
N LYS A 163 12.82 6.28 10.05
CA LYS A 163 13.68 6.55 11.21
C LYS A 163 15.08 5.98 11.01
N GLU A 164 16.03 6.49 11.78
CA GLU A 164 17.35 5.85 11.90
C GLU A 164 17.19 4.37 12.28
N ARG A 165 17.81 3.46 11.50
CA ARG A 165 17.63 2.00 11.60
C ARG A 165 16.25 1.48 11.18
N GLY A 166 15.44 2.32 10.55
CA GLY A 166 14.21 1.88 9.87
C GLY A 166 14.52 0.96 8.70
N ARG A 167 13.51 0.27 8.18
CA ARG A 167 13.64 -0.66 7.07
C ARG A 167 12.53 -0.46 6.04
N SER A 168 12.89 -0.58 4.76
CA SER A 168 11.94 -0.58 3.65
C SER A 168 11.87 -1.97 3.03
N GLU A 169 10.67 -2.39 2.66
CA GLU A 169 10.41 -3.64 1.96
C GLU A 169 9.49 -3.34 0.76
N GLU A 170 9.96 -3.70 -0.43
CA GLU A 170 9.28 -3.42 -1.70
C GLU A 170 9.12 -4.68 -2.53
N HIS A 171 8.04 -4.74 -3.30
CA HIS A 171 7.86 -5.71 -4.37
C HIS A 171 8.01 -5.01 -5.71
N THR A 172 8.98 -5.45 -6.53
CA THR A 172 9.17 -4.94 -7.89
C THR A 172 8.80 -6.02 -8.90
N SER A 173 7.91 -5.71 -9.83
CA SER A 173 7.53 -6.61 -10.92
C SER A 173 8.57 -6.70 -12.06
N GLU A 174 9.62 -5.86 -12.03
CA GLU A 174 10.63 -5.79 -13.08
C GLU A 174 11.62 -6.96 -13.11
N LEU A 175 11.70 -7.70 -12.02
CA LEU A 175 12.56 -8.86 -11.94
C LEU A 175 11.69 -10.11 -11.95
N GLN A 176 11.81 -10.92 -12.98
CA GLN A 176 11.14 -12.23 -13.13
C GLN A 176 11.54 -13.24 -12.02
N SER A 177 12.08 -12.76 -10.94
CA SER A 177 12.35 -13.44 -9.67
C SER A 177 11.89 -12.55 -8.54
N PRO A 178 11.29 -13.08 -7.47
CA PRO A 178 10.93 -12.30 -6.31
C PRO A 178 12.21 -11.80 -5.61
N ILE A 179 12.70 -10.65 -6.03
CA ILE A 179 13.75 -9.96 -5.30
C ILE A 179 13.06 -9.05 -4.31
N HIS A 180 13.05 -9.48 -3.07
CA HIS A 180 12.68 -8.62 -1.95
C HIS A 180 13.84 -7.67 -1.70
N LEU A 181 13.68 -6.42 -2.09
CA LEU A 181 14.65 -5.39 -1.76
C LEU A 181 14.43 -5.00 -0.29
N VAL A 182 15.22 -5.57 0.60
CA VAL A 182 15.31 -5.09 1.99
C VAL A 182 16.39 -4.02 2.00
N CYS A 183 15.99 -2.75 1.94
CA CYS A 183 16.91 -1.64 2.16
C CYS A 183 16.99 -1.36 3.66
N ARG A 184 18.14 -1.60 4.29
CA ARG A 184 18.48 -1.08 5.62
C ARG A 184 19.29 0.18 5.42
N LEU A 185 18.75 1.31 5.83
CA LEU A 185 19.56 2.51 5.99
C LEU A 185 20.48 2.28 7.20
N LEU A 186 21.79 2.30 6.94
CA LEU A 186 22.85 2.20 7.95
C LEU A 186 22.97 3.52 8.71
#